data_eb913dbf46a14cc2989286beccb837a2
#
_entry.id   eb913dbf46a14cc2989286beccb837a2
#
_cell.length_a   1.000
_cell.length_b   1.000
_cell.length_c   1.000
_cell.angle_alpha   90.00
_cell.angle_beta   90.00
_cell.angle_gamma   90.00
#
_symmetry.space_group_name_H-M   'P 1'
#
loop_
_entity.id
_entity.type
_entity.pdbx_description
1 polymer ?
#
loop_
_entity_poly.entity_id
_entity_poly.type
_entity_poly.pdbx_seq_one_letter_code
_entity_poly.pdbx_strand_id
1 'polypeptide(L)'
;MVFFELHSEAKAVGARAGVIHTDHGDILTPIFMPVGTVGTVKGVQRKELEDDIKAQIILGNTYHLFLRPGTEILHQAGGLHRFEGWNRPILTDSGGFQVFSLTDIRKMTEEGVRFSSHIDGRKLLFTPENVMDIEREIGADIMMAFDECCPGTADKKYAKDSMDRTHRWLDRCIARFDGTEDLYGYKQHLFPIVQGCTYTDLRQEACKRLRDLDRDGYAIGGLAVGEPTEVMYDMIEVCNDILPEDKPRYLMGVGTPWNILEAIERGVDMFDCVMPTRNGRNGMIFTWNGVMNLRNKKWEDDFTELDPCGTSYVDHAYTRAYARHLIHAQEMLGLEILSIHNLTFYLDLVTQARAHILAGDFAEWKAGVMPRITARM
;
A
#
# COMPACT_ATOMS: atom_id res chain seq x y z
N MET A 1 24.82 -4.71 3.56
CA MET A 1 23.73 -5.68 3.83
C MET A 1 22.89 -5.72 2.56
N VAL A 2 22.47 -6.88 2.10
CA VAL A 2 21.56 -7.00 0.95
C VAL A 2 20.21 -6.45 1.37
N PHE A 3 19.57 -5.61 0.56
CA PHE A 3 18.29 -4.99 0.91
C PHE A 3 17.11 -5.98 0.85
N PHE A 4 17.12 -6.89 -0.12
CA PHE A 4 16.10 -7.93 -0.27
C PHE A 4 16.75 -9.31 -0.42
N GLU A 5 16.28 -10.27 0.37
CA GLU A 5 16.71 -11.66 0.32
C GLU A 5 15.51 -12.55 -0.06
N LEU A 6 15.59 -13.21 -1.21
CA LEU A 6 14.57 -14.15 -1.66
C LEU A 6 14.82 -15.52 -1.02
N HIS A 7 13.87 -16.00 -0.24
CA HIS A 7 13.98 -17.29 0.47
C HIS A 7 13.37 -18.47 -0.29
N SER A 8 12.26 -18.24 -0.98
CA SER A 8 11.53 -19.28 -1.71
C SER A 8 10.73 -18.69 -2.85
N GLU A 9 10.60 -19.47 -3.91
CA GLU A 9 9.74 -19.20 -5.04
C GLU A 9 8.92 -20.46 -5.35
N ALA A 10 7.61 -20.32 -5.43
CA ALA A 10 6.73 -21.40 -5.87
C ALA A 10 6.79 -21.51 -7.41
N LYS A 11 7.77 -22.26 -7.92
CA LYS A 11 8.12 -22.37 -9.36
C LYS A 11 6.94 -22.61 -10.30
N ALA A 12 5.84 -23.19 -9.79
CA ALA A 12 4.65 -23.48 -10.60
C ALA A 12 3.77 -22.24 -10.88
N VAL A 13 3.89 -21.16 -10.04
CA VAL A 13 2.95 -20.04 -10.04
C VAL A 13 3.59 -18.68 -9.78
N GLY A 14 4.90 -18.55 -9.73
CA GLY A 14 5.60 -17.28 -9.54
C GLY A 14 5.47 -16.62 -8.14
N ALA A 15 4.67 -17.21 -7.22
CA ALA A 15 4.54 -16.70 -5.86
C ALA A 15 5.86 -16.85 -5.10
N ARG A 16 6.26 -15.81 -4.36
CA ARG A 16 7.59 -15.74 -3.75
C ARG A 16 7.55 -15.24 -2.31
N ALA A 17 8.48 -15.70 -1.49
CA ALA A 17 8.67 -15.29 -0.10
C ALA A 17 10.10 -14.83 0.13
N GLY A 18 10.26 -13.66 0.71
CA GLY A 18 11.57 -13.05 0.97
C GLY A 18 11.59 -12.24 2.26
N VAL A 19 12.65 -11.47 2.45
CA VAL A 19 12.83 -10.52 3.55
C VAL A 19 13.41 -9.22 2.99
N ILE A 20 12.80 -8.09 3.34
CA ILE A 20 13.36 -6.76 3.11
C ILE A 20 14.03 -6.32 4.41
N HIS A 21 15.28 -5.87 4.34
CA HIS A 21 16.07 -5.41 5.49
C HIS A 21 16.12 -3.89 5.50
N THR A 22 15.63 -3.27 6.58
CA THR A 22 15.74 -1.83 6.83
C THR A 22 16.41 -1.56 8.17
N ASP A 23 16.82 -0.33 8.40
CA ASP A 23 17.42 0.04 9.69
C ASP A 23 16.40 0.02 10.86
N HIS A 24 15.09 0.04 10.58
CA HIS A 24 14.02 -0.13 11.57
C HIS A 24 13.47 -1.56 11.67
N GLY A 25 14.12 -2.53 11.00
CA GLY A 25 13.80 -3.96 11.13
C GLY A 25 13.46 -4.64 9.80
N ASP A 26 13.24 -5.94 9.91
CA ASP A 26 12.96 -6.82 8.80
C ASP A 26 11.47 -6.83 8.43
N ILE A 27 11.18 -6.93 7.12
CA ILE A 27 9.84 -7.05 6.58
C ILE A 27 9.73 -8.39 5.85
N LEU A 28 8.92 -9.30 6.37
CA LEU A 28 8.68 -10.61 5.77
C LEU A 28 7.66 -10.48 4.65
N THR A 29 8.06 -10.79 3.41
CA THR A 29 7.17 -10.72 2.24
C THR A 29 6.58 -12.10 1.89
N PRO A 30 5.35 -12.16 1.29
CA PRO A 30 4.50 -11.01 0.96
C PRO A 30 3.96 -10.29 2.19
N ILE A 31 3.74 -8.96 2.08
CA ILE A 31 3.31 -8.11 3.20
C ILE A 31 2.20 -7.14 2.77
N PHE A 32 1.24 -6.90 3.66
CA PHE A 32 0.27 -5.81 3.55
C PHE A 32 0.64 -4.67 4.51
N MET A 33 0.63 -3.44 4.02
CA MET A 33 0.98 -2.23 4.76
C MET A 33 -0.29 -1.48 5.18
N PRO A 34 -0.63 -1.41 6.48
CA PRO A 34 -1.69 -0.54 6.97
C PRO A 34 -1.43 0.93 6.62
N VAL A 35 -2.45 1.63 6.10
CA VAL A 35 -2.30 3.02 5.65
C VAL A 35 -2.51 4.00 6.79
N GLY A 36 -1.43 4.70 7.14
CA GLY A 36 -1.36 5.78 8.14
C GLY A 36 -1.29 7.17 7.50
N THR A 37 -2.37 7.61 6.84
CA THR A 37 -2.43 8.80 5.95
C THR A 37 -1.79 10.07 6.52
N VAL A 38 -2.00 10.36 7.80
CA VAL A 38 -1.52 11.59 8.48
C VAL A 38 -0.72 11.27 9.75
N GLY A 39 0.16 10.26 9.66
CA GLY A 39 0.92 9.77 10.82
C GLY A 39 0.05 8.97 11.79
N THR A 40 -1.02 8.33 11.29
CA THR A 40 -1.85 7.43 12.07
C THR A 40 -2.71 6.53 11.17
N VAL A 41 -2.83 5.27 11.53
CA VAL A 41 -3.83 4.36 10.96
C VAL A 41 -5.19 4.68 11.58
N LYS A 42 -6.17 5.02 10.74
CA LYS A 42 -7.45 5.58 11.21
C LYS A 42 -8.23 4.65 12.13
N GLY A 43 -8.47 5.11 13.35
CA GLY A 43 -9.24 4.38 14.37
C GLY A 43 -8.49 3.19 14.96
N VAL A 44 -7.15 3.17 14.90
CA VAL A 44 -6.32 2.10 15.46
C VAL A 44 -5.15 2.72 16.21
N GLN A 45 -4.98 2.34 17.47
CA GLN A 45 -3.85 2.80 18.27
C GLN A 45 -2.58 2.04 17.87
N ARG A 46 -1.40 2.67 18.13
CA ARG A 46 -0.11 2.03 17.87
C ARG A 46 0.01 0.67 18.58
N LYS A 47 -0.50 0.57 19.80
CA LYS A 47 -0.44 -0.68 20.56
C LYS A 47 -1.17 -1.84 19.85
N GLU A 48 -2.35 -1.58 19.28
CA GLU A 48 -3.05 -2.60 18.49
C GLU A 48 -2.27 -2.97 17.22
N LEU A 49 -1.64 -1.97 16.55
CA LEU A 49 -0.80 -2.24 15.38
C LEU A 49 0.40 -3.13 15.71
N GLU A 50 1.03 -2.93 16.88
CA GLU A 50 2.22 -3.67 17.31
C GLU A 50 1.89 -5.06 17.86
N ASP A 51 0.89 -5.16 18.78
CA ASP A 51 0.66 -6.33 19.62
C ASP A 51 -0.38 -7.30 19.03
N ASP A 52 -1.45 -6.78 18.42
CA ASP A 52 -2.58 -7.56 17.93
C ASP A 52 -2.49 -7.75 16.40
N ILE A 53 -2.48 -6.66 15.64
CA ILE A 53 -2.39 -6.66 14.17
C ILE A 53 -1.02 -7.14 13.71
N LYS A 54 0.04 -6.89 14.51
CA LYS A 54 1.44 -7.27 14.23
C LYS A 54 1.97 -6.69 12.93
N ALA A 55 1.60 -5.46 12.62
CA ALA A 55 2.09 -4.76 11.45
C ALA A 55 3.62 -4.64 11.49
N GLN A 56 4.29 -5.07 10.43
CA GLN A 56 5.75 -4.98 10.33
C GLN A 56 6.19 -3.65 9.70
N ILE A 57 5.33 -3.06 8.88
CA ILE A 57 5.53 -1.81 8.16
C ILE A 57 4.19 -1.10 8.03
N ILE A 58 4.18 0.23 8.04
CA ILE A 58 3.02 1.06 7.73
C ILE A 58 3.33 2.01 6.57
N LEU A 59 2.28 2.55 5.95
CA LEU A 59 2.41 3.51 4.85
C LEU A 59 1.93 4.89 5.27
N GLY A 60 2.75 5.92 5.09
CA GLY A 60 2.41 7.33 5.21
C GLY A 60 2.14 7.99 3.87
N ASN A 61 1.31 9.04 3.82
CA ASN A 61 1.05 9.78 2.59
C ASN A 61 1.79 11.13 2.58
N THR A 62 2.76 11.28 1.72
CA THR A 62 3.63 12.46 1.59
C THR A 62 2.85 13.75 1.39
N TYR A 63 1.85 13.77 0.50
CA TYR A 63 1.00 14.93 0.29
C TYR A 63 0.30 15.39 1.58
N HIS A 64 -0.28 14.48 2.33
CA HIS A 64 -1.01 14.81 3.55
C HIS A 64 -0.07 15.24 4.67
N LEU A 65 1.04 14.57 4.86
CA LEU A 65 2.05 14.90 5.86
C LEU A 65 2.71 16.25 5.58
N PHE A 66 2.98 16.57 4.32
CA PHE A 66 3.47 17.88 3.90
C PHE A 66 2.49 19.01 4.22
N LEU A 67 1.18 18.80 4.01
CA LEU A 67 0.17 19.80 4.34
C LEU A 67 -0.04 19.94 5.86
N ARG A 68 0.00 18.82 6.59
CA ARG A 68 -0.22 18.75 8.04
C ARG A 68 0.37 17.46 8.62
N PRO A 69 1.32 17.56 9.57
CA PRO A 69 1.71 18.75 10.31
C PRO A 69 2.62 19.72 9.55
N GLY A 70 3.21 19.28 8.41
CA GLY A 70 4.22 20.00 7.66
C GLY A 70 5.63 19.50 7.95
N THR A 71 6.52 19.63 6.97
CA THR A 71 7.88 19.07 7.05
C THR A 71 8.74 19.73 8.15
N GLU A 72 8.53 21.02 8.41
CA GLU A 72 9.25 21.72 9.48
C GLU A 72 9.01 21.08 10.86
N ILE A 73 7.74 20.74 11.18
CA ILE A 73 7.38 20.09 12.44
C ILE A 73 7.94 18.67 12.48
N LEU A 74 7.84 17.92 11.38
CA LEU A 74 8.40 16.56 11.30
C LEU A 74 9.91 16.56 11.45
N HIS A 75 10.60 17.51 10.83
CA HIS A 75 12.05 17.67 10.97
C HIS A 75 12.46 17.98 12.43
N GLN A 76 11.77 18.92 13.08
CA GLN A 76 12.00 19.25 14.50
C GLN A 76 11.74 18.05 15.43
N ALA A 77 10.77 17.20 15.10
CA ALA A 77 10.49 15.96 15.85
C ALA A 77 11.57 14.88 15.67
N GLY A 78 12.42 15.00 14.64
CA GLY A 78 13.40 13.96 14.27
C GLY A 78 12.84 12.90 13.33
N GLY A 79 11.95 13.29 12.42
CA GLY A 79 11.29 12.44 11.43
C GLY A 79 9.97 11.83 11.88
N LEU A 80 9.26 11.20 10.95
CA LEU A 80 7.93 10.63 11.16
C LEU A 80 7.95 9.53 12.23
N HIS A 81 8.97 8.66 12.26
CA HIS A 81 9.12 7.61 13.26
C HIS A 81 9.05 8.16 14.69
N ARG A 82 9.79 9.23 14.97
CA ARG A 82 9.78 9.86 16.30
C ARG A 82 8.50 10.64 16.55
N PHE A 83 7.96 11.28 15.52
CA PHE A 83 6.73 12.07 15.65
C PHE A 83 5.52 11.21 16.06
N GLU A 84 5.35 10.03 15.45
CA GLU A 84 4.25 9.12 15.78
C GLU A 84 4.62 8.03 16.79
N GLY A 85 5.90 7.93 17.15
CA GLY A 85 6.43 6.93 18.08
C GLY A 85 6.44 5.52 17.51
N TRP A 86 6.52 5.35 16.19
CA TRP A 86 6.57 4.08 15.50
C TRP A 86 8.03 3.67 15.24
N ASN A 87 8.45 2.51 15.77
CA ASN A 87 9.83 2.05 15.71
C ASN A 87 10.07 0.92 14.69
N ARG A 88 9.12 0.68 13.80
CA ARG A 88 9.22 -0.30 12.71
C ARG A 88 9.27 0.43 11.37
N PRO A 89 9.54 -0.27 10.25
CA PRO A 89 9.60 0.35 8.94
C PRO A 89 8.41 1.21 8.55
N ILE A 90 8.66 2.27 7.78
CA ILE A 90 7.67 3.12 7.15
C ILE A 90 7.98 3.23 5.66
N LEU A 91 6.95 3.14 4.82
CA LEU A 91 6.99 3.55 3.42
C LEU A 91 6.17 4.83 3.25
N THR A 92 6.67 5.79 2.47
CA THR A 92 5.88 6.95 2.04
C THR A 92 5.62 6.93 0.54
N ASP A 93 4.37 7.21 0.14
CA ASP A 93 4.03 7.40 -1.26
C ASP A 93 4.61 8.72 -1.81
N SER A 94 4.61 8.88 -3.13
CA SER A 94 5.14 10.09 -3.78
C SER A 94 4.28 11.35 -3.61
N GLY A 95 3.04 11.21 -3.14
CA GLY A 95 2.03 12.27 -3.15
C GLY A 95 1.42 12.54 -4.53
N GLY A 96 1.92 11.93 -5.59
CA GLY A 96 1.45 12.13 -6.98
C GLY A 96 -0.03 11.81 -7.17
N PHE A 97 -0.48 10.65 -6.70
CA PHE A 97 -1.88 10.24 -6.80
C PHE A 97 -2.82 11.19 -6.06
N GLN A 98 -2.47 11.67 -4.88
CA GLN A 98 -3.30 12.58 -4.08
C GLN A 98 -3.45 13.94 -4.76
N VAL A 99 -2.37 14.48 -5.30
CA VAL A 99 -2.41 15.72 -6.10
C VAL A 99 -3.27 15.51 -7.33
N PHE A 100 -3.22 14.30 -7.94
CA PHE A 100 -4.04 13.95 -9.09
C PHE A 100 -5.52 13.81 -8.72
N SER A 101 -5.87 13.14 -7.63
CA SER A 101 -7.25 12.74 -7.30
C SER A 101 -8.03 13.77 -6.47
N LEU A 102 -7.35 14.59 -5.65
CA LEU A 102 -7.98 15.44 -4.64
C LEU A 102 -8.10 16.92 -5.03
N THR A 103 -7.51 17.32 -6.15
CA THR A 103 -7.49 18.73 -6.54
C THR A 103 -8.22 18.97 -7.84
N ASP A 104 -9.35 19.69 -7.79
CA ASP A 104 -10.11 20.10 -8.98
C ASP A 104 -9.32 21.10 -9.84
N ILE A 105 -8.36 21.83 -9.23
CA ILE A 105 -7.53 22.84 -9.88
C ILE A 105 -6.07 22.41 -9.77
N ARG A 106 -5.61 21.63 -10.76
CA ARG A 106 -4.20 21.30 -10.93
C ARG A 106 -3.72 21.71 -12.31
N LYS A 107 -2.49 22.14 -12.39
CA LYS A 107 -1.80 22.35 -13.65
C LYS A 107 -0.52 21.53 -13.66
N MET A 108 -0.51 20.54 -14.53
CA MET A 108 0.64 19.68 -14.76
C MET A 108 1.53 20.28 -15.86
N THR A 109 2.82 20.32 -15.61
CA THR A 109 3.84 20.81 -16.54
C THR A 109 5.06 19.90 -16.47
N GLU A 110 6.04 20.11 -17.31
CA GLU A 110 7.33 19.40 -17.24
C GLU A 110 8.10 19.73 -15.94
N GLU A 111 7.91 20.92 -15.39
CA GLU A 111 8.51 21.33 -14.11
C GLU A 111 7.97 20.49 -12.93
N GLY A 112 6.66 20.20 -12.92
CA GLY A 112 5.97 19.52 -11.85
C GLY A 112 4.48 19.84 -11.87
N VAL A 113 3.81 19.70 -10.70
CA VAL A 113 2.36 19.86 -10.55
C VAL A 113 2.06 21.05 -9.63
N ARG A 114 1.37 22.06 -10.18
CA ARG A 114 0.81 23.18 -9.40
C ARG A 114 -0.60 22.82 -8.97
N PHE A 115 -0.89 22.97 -7.68
CA PHE A 115 -2.19 22.64 -7.10
C PHE A 115 -2.56 23.60 -5.97
N SER A 116 -3.80 23.53 -5.50
CA SER A 116 -4.25 24.25 -4.32
C SER A 116 -4.47 23.27 -3.17
N SER A 117 -3.95 23.61 -1.99
CA SER A 117 -4.18 22.85 -0.77
C SER A 117 -5.68 22.76 -0.47
N HIS A 118 -6.17 21.56 -0.20
CA HIS A 118 -7.57 21.33 0.18
C HIS A 118 -7.89 21.80 1.61
N ILE A 119 -6.86 22.15 2.40
CA ILE A 119 -7.01 22.61 3.80
C ILE A 119 -7.27 24.12 3.86
N ASP A 120 -6.44 24.90 3.16
CA ASP A 120 -6.40 26.36 3.27
C ASP A 120 -6.40 27.11 1.91
N GLY A 121 -6.43 26.35 0.80
CA GLY A 121 -6.49 26.91 -0.55
C GLY A 121 -5.18 27.52 -1.06
N ARG A 122 -4.08 27.51 -0.29
CA ARG A 122 -2.79 28.07 -0.73
C ARG A 122 -2.27 27.31 -1.96
N LYS A 123 -1.64 28.07 -2.86
CA LYS A 123 -1.06 27.49 -4.08
C LYS A 123 0.30 26.88 -3.79
N LEU A 124 0.49 25.66 -4.24
CA LEU A 124 1.67 24.85 -4.01
C LEU A 124 2.20 24.29 -5.34
N LEU A 125 3.46 23.93 -5.34
CA LEU A 125 4.13 23.27 -6.46
C LEU A 125 4.89 22.05 -5.94
N PHE A 126 4.58 20.88 -6.46
CA PHE A 126 5.40 19.69 -6.33
C PHE A 126 6.27 19.55 -7.60
N THR A 127 7.57 19.49 -7.40
CA THR A 127 8.55 19.09 -8.42
C THR A 127 9.23 17.79 -7.97
N PRO A 128 9.82 17.03 -8.88
CA PRO A 128 10.59 15.85 -8.49
C PRO A 128 11.63 16.12 -7.39
N GLU A 129 12.32 17.26 -7.47
CA GLU A 129 13.36 17.61 -6.50
C GLU A 129 12.77 17.92 -5.12
N ASN A 130 11.74 18.78 -5.06
CA ASN A 130 11.21 19.16 -3.75
C ASN A 130 10.39 18.05 -3.09
N VAL A 131 9.83 17.11 -3.86
CA VAL A 131 9.20 15.91 -3.29
C VAL A 131 10.27 15.04 -2.62
N MET A 132 11.44 14.86 -3.23
CA MET A 132 12.54 14.14 -2.58
C MET A 132 13.00 14.85 -1.29
N ASP A 133 13.08 16.17 -1.27
CA ASP A 133 13.40 16.93 -0.06
C ASP A 133 12.33 16.75 1.03
N ILE A 134 11.05 16.81 0.66
CA ILE A 134 9.93 16.57 1.57
C ILE A 134 10.01 15.16 2.17
N GLU A 135 10.27 14.14 1.36
CA GLU A 135 10.38 12.75 1.83
C GLU A 135 11.62 12.52 2.69
N ARG A 136 12.74 13.22 2.42
CA ARG A 136 13.90 13.25 3.32
C ARG A 136 13.52 13.80 4.69
N GLU A 137 12.77 14.90 4.75
CA GLU A 137 12.30 15.51 6.01
C GLU A 137 11.25 14.65 6.73
N ILE A 138 10.40 13.92 6.00
CA ILE A 138 9.49 12.93 6.59
C ILE A 138 10.28 11.77 7.19
N GLY A 139 11.28 11.25 6.48
CA GLY A 139 12.21 10.25 7.01
C GLY A 139 11.63 8.83 7.05
N ALA A 140 10.92 8.38 6.01
CA ALA A 140 10.52 6.98 5.87
C ALA A 140 11.70 6.10 5.43
N ASP A 141 11.68 4.79 5.70
CA ASP A 141 12.69 3.84 5.23
C ASP A 141 12.63 3.66 3.72
N ILE A 142 11.42 3.63 3.15
CA ILE A 142 11.18 3.48 1.72
C ILE A 142 10.42 4.70 1.21
N MET A 143 10.99 5.38 0.22
CA MET A 143 10.45 6.57 -0.44
C MET A 143 10.03 6.21 -1.86
N MET A 144 8.88 6.71 -2.32
CA MET A 144 8.43 6.52 -3.69
C MET A 144 8.86 7.69 -4.57
N ALA A 145 9.39 7.42 -5.76
CA ALA A 145 9.71 8.48 -6.71
C ALA A 145 8.42 9.22 -7.17
N PHE A 146 8.53 10.53 -7.39
CA PHE A 146 7.39 11.33 -7.84
C PHE A 146 6.99 10.95 -9.27
N ASP A 147 5.71 10.65 -9.47
CA ASP A 147 5.15 10.12 -10.70
C ASP A 147 3.86 10.81 -11.13
N GLU A 148 3.46 10.57 -12.36
CA GLU A 148 2.12 10.91 -12.86
C GLU A 148 1.28 9.65 -13.00
N CYS A 149 0.28 9.49 -12.11
CA CYS A 149 -0.71 8.43 -12.22
C CYS A 149 -1.78 8.84 -13.24
N CYS A 150 -1.80 8.21 -14.42
CA CYS A 150 -2.84 8.45 -15.40
C CYS A 150 -4.09 7.61 -15.14
N PRO A 151 -5.30 8.07 -15.56
CA PRO A 151 -6.53 7.28 -15.44
C PRO A 151 -6.43 5.95 -16.22
N GLY A 152 -6.99 4.85 -15.68
CA GLY A 152 -7.02 3.54 -16.35
C GLY A 152 -7.77 3.53 -17.68
N THR A 153 -8.58 4.56 -17.95
CA THR A 153 -9.34 4.77 -19.21
C THR A 153 -8.63 5.71 -20.19
N ALA A 154 -7.39 6.14 -19.89
CA ALA A 154 -6.63 7.04 -20.76
C ALA A 154 -6.37 6.41 -22.13
N ASP A 155 -6.42 7.24 -23.19
CA ASP A 155 -5.97 6.77 -24.49
C ASP A 155 -4.46 6.52 -24.51
N LYS A 156 -4.00 5.75 -25.50
CA LYS A 156 -2.61 5.31 -25.58
C LYS A 156 -1.64 6.48 -25.73
N LYS A 157 -2.03 7.55 -26.40
CA LYS A 157 -1.18 8.72 -26.58
C LYS A 157 -0.95 9.42 -25.23
N TYR A 158 -2.01 9.68 -24.49
CA TYR A 158 -1.89 10.30 -23.18
C TYR A 158 -1.13 9.39 -22.19
N ALA A 159 -1.41 8.07 -22.21
CA ALA A 159 -0.68 7.11 -21.38
C ALA A 159 0.83 7.12 -21.67
N LYS A 160 1.22 7.22 -22.97
CA LYS A 160 2.64 7.34 -23.36
C LYS A 160 3.25 8.66 -22.91
N ASP A 161 2.57 9.79 -23.13
CA ASP A 161 3.06 11.11 -22.74
C ASP A 161 3.24 11.20 -21.20
N SER A 162 2.31 10.62 -20.43
CA SER A 162 2.36 10.53 -18.97
C SER A 162 3.52 9.64 -18.48
N MET A 163 3.67 8.47 -19.08
CA MET A 163 4.79 7.55 -18.78
C MET A 163 6.13 8.22 -19.05
N ASP A 164 6.30 8.87 -20.21
CA ASP A 164 7.54 9.55 -20.57
C ASP A 164 7.86 10.71 -19.61
N ARG A 165 6.83 11.44 -19.15
CA ARG A 165 7.01 12.47 -18.13
C ARG A 165 7.45 11.87 -16.80
N THR A 166 6.79 10.78 -16.36
CA THR A 166 7.20 10.03 -15.18
C THR A 166 8.66 9.60 -15.25
N HIS A 167 9.12 9.14 -16.39
CA HIS A 167 10.52 8.75 -16.60
C HIS A 167 11.49 9.95 -16.47
N ARG A 168 11.17 11.11 -17.05
CA ARG A 168 12.00 12.32 -16.90
C ARG A 168 11.99 12.86 -15.47
N TRP A 169 10.85 12.78 -14.78
CA TRP A 169 10.75 13.12 -13.36
C TRP A 169 11.53 12.15 -12.48
N LEU A 170 11.51 10.86 -12.81
CA LEU A 170 12.31 9.85 -12.12
C LEU A 170 13.81 10.16 -12.19
N ASP A 171 14.34 10.55 -13.37
CA ASP A 171 15.74 10.94 -13.50
C ASP A 171 16.11 12.11 -12.55
N ARG A 172 15.20 13.08 -12.41
CA ARG A 172 15.34 14.22 -11.50
C ARG A 172 15.22 13.81 -10.03
N CYS A 173 14.28 12.92 -9.69
CA CYS A 173 14.17 12.33 -8.36
C CYS A 173 15.47 11.62 -7.96
N ILE A 174 15.99 10.77 -8.85
CA ILE A 174 17.23 10.02 -8.62
C ILE A 174 18.40 10.97 -8.41
N ALA A 175 18.57 11.96 -9.28
CA ALA A 175 19.65 12.93 -9.16
C ALA A 175 19.58 13.71 -7.83
N ARG A 176 18.37 14.07 -7.39
CA ARG A 176 18.17 14.75 -6.09
C ARG A 176 18.41 13.82 -4.91
N PHE A 177 17.87 12.60 -4.95
CA PHE A 177 18.04 11.59 -3.91
C PHE A 177 19.52 11.22 -3.71
N ASP A 178 20.24 10.91 -4.81
CA ASP A 178 21.65 10.54 -4.77
C ASP A 178 22.57 11.72 -4.39
N GLY A 179 22.10 12.97 -4.60
CA GLY A 179 22.80 14.20 -4.23
C GLY A 179 22.49 14.73 -2.82
N THR A 180 21.70 14.03 -2.03
CA THR A 180 21.33 14.41 -0.66
C THR A 180 21.63 13.29 0.33
N GLU A 181 21.89 13.66 1.59
CA GLU A 181 22.16 12.71 2.67
C GLU A 181 20.91 12.36 3.46
N ASP A 182 20.92 11.20 4.11
CA ASP A 182 19.91 10.79 5.08
C ASP A 182 19.97 11.70 6.32
N LEU A 183 18.81 12.22 6.77
CA LEU A 183 18.77 13.27 7.81
C LEU A 183 18.82 12.72 9.24
N TYR A 184 18.42 11.46 9.46
CA TYR A 184 18.14 10.94 10.80
C TYR A 184 19.04 9.78 11.23
N GLY A 185 20.10 9.49 10.45
CA GLY A 185 21.11 8.50 10.81
C GLY A 185 20.76 7.06 10.47
N TYR A 186 19.74 6.86 9.64
CA TYR A 186 19.39 5.57 9.02
C TYR A 186 19.19 5.74 7.52
N LYS A 187 19.38 4.65 6.79
CA LYS A 187 19.30 4.65 5.32
C LYS A 187 17.87 4.70 4.82
N GLN A 188 17.62 5.56 3.83
CA GLN A 188 16.38 5.58 3.07
C GLN A 188 16.59 4.95 1.69
N HIS A 189 15.56 4.30 1.15
CA HIS A 189 15.58 3.58 -0.12
C HIS A 189 14.56 4.18 -1.08
N LEU A 190 14.97 4.51 -2.31
CA LEU A 190 14.10 5.10 -3.33
C LEU A 190 13.58 4.02 -4.27
N PHE A 191 12.24 3.84 -4.34
CA PHE A 191 11.58 2.96 -5.28
C PHE A 191 10.99 3.74 -6.46
N PRO A 192 11.41 3.45 -7.71
CA PRO A 192 10.75 3.95 -8.91
C PRO A 192 9.41 3.25 -9.13
N ILE A 193 8.50 3.95 -9.85
CA ILE A 193 7.15 3.47 -10.12
C ILE A 193 6.99 3.18 -11.61
N VAL A 194 6.61 1.94 -11.95
CA VAL A 194 6.22 1.55 -13.30
C VAL A 194 4.87 2.16 -13.62
N GLN A 195 4.79 2.97 -14.69
CA GLN A 195 3.57 3.49 -15.27
C GLN A 195 3.35 2.90 -16.69
N GLY A 196 2.28 3.26 -17.39
CA GLY A 196 1.99 2.76 -18.76
C GLY A 196 0.53 2.35 -18.94
N CYS A 197 -0.34 2.69 -17.96
CA CYS A 197 -1.77 2.38 -17.99
C CYS A 197 -2.00 0.87 -18.21
N THR A 198 -2.92 0.49 -19.09
CA THR A 198 -3.23 -0.91 -19.46
C THR A 198 -2.64 -1.32 -20.80
N TYR A 199 -1.58 -0.64 -21.25
CA TYR A 199 -0.94 -0.93 -22.54
C TYR A 199 0.33 -1.76 -22.32
N THR A 200 0.30 -3.01 -22.77
CA THR A 200 1.39 -4.00 -22.60
C THR A 200 2.75 -3.46 -23.07
N ASP A 201 2.80 -2.86 -24.25
CA ASP A 201 4.04 -2.32 -24.80
C ASP A 201 4.61 -1.16 -23.98
N LEU A 202 3.75 -0.29 -23.42
CA LEU A 202 4.19 0.79 -22.54
C LEU A 202 4.69 0.25 -21.19
N ARG A 203 3.99 -0.74 -20.60
CA ARG A 203 4.45 -1.42 -19.38
C ARG A 203 5.80 -2.08 -19.58
N GLN A 204 5.97 -2.77 -20.73
CA GLN A 204 7.25 -3.40 -21.06
C GLN A 204 8.38 -2.38 -21.23
N GLU A 205 8.12 -1.25 -21.91
CA GLU A 205 9.08 -0.16 -22.05
C GLU A 205 9.47 0.42 -20.69
N ALA A 206 8.48 0.71 -19.82
CA ALA A 206 8.71 1.24 -18.50
C ALA A 206 9.51 0.26 -17.63
N CYS A 207 9.13 -1.02 -17.59
CA CYS A 207 9.84 -2.03 -16.78
C CYS A 207 11.31 -2.18 -17.22
N LYS A 208 11.58 -2.23 -18.53
CA LYS A 208 12.96 -2.32 -19.04
C LYS A 208 13.80 -1.11 -18.61
N ARG A 209 13.24 0.10 -18.75
CA ARG A 209 13.91 1.31 -18.30
C ARG A 209 14.21 1.29 -16.81
N LEU A 210 13.22 0.94 -15.98
CA LEU A 210 13.38 0.93 -14.53
C LEU A 210 14.38 -0.15 -14.08
N ARG A 211 14.31 -1.35 -14.65
CA ARG A 211 15.28 -2.43 -14.38
C ARG A 211 16.72 -1.97 -14.60
N ASP A 212 16.96 -1.26 -15.69
CA ASP A 212 18.31 -0.79 -16.06
C ASP A 212 18.87 0.29 -15.11
N LEU A 213 18.04 0.86 -14.20
CA LEU A 213 18.44 1.80 -13.15
C LEU A 213 18.99 1.10 -11.88
N ASP A 214 18.77 -0.21 -11.74
CA ASP A 214 19.22 -1.05 -10.62
C ASP A 214 18.97 -0.43 -9.23
N ARG A 215 17.72 -0.13 -8.92
CA ARG A 215 17.32 0.38 -7.60
C ARG A 215 17.01 -0.76 -6.62
N ASP A 216 16.86 -0.40 -5.34
CA ASP A 216 16.65 -1.38 -4.26
C ASP A 216 15.30 -2.10 -4.33
N GLY A 217 14.28 -1.55 -4.99
CA GLY A 217 12.97 -2.15 -5.23
C GLY A 217 12.18 -1.39 -6.27
N TYR A 218 11.02 -1.93 -6.67
CA TYR A 218 10.20 -1.37 -7.75
C TYR A 218 8.73 -1.41 -7.37
N ALA A 219 7.98 -0.36 -7.73
CA ALA A 219 6.53 -0.33 -7.59
C ALA A 219 5.82 -0.43 -8.94
N ILE A 220 4.65 -1.06 -8.93
CA ILE A 220 3.72 -1.14 -10.05
C ILE A 220 2.55 -0.21 -9.71
N GLY A 221 2.54 0.97 -10.35
CA GLY A 221 1.49 1.98 -10.17
C GLY A 221 0.50 2.03 -11.32
N GLY A 222 -0.51 2.91 -11.22
CA GLY A 222 -1.49 3.15 -12.28
C GLY A 222 -2.36 1.95 -12.62
N LEU A 223 -2.61 1.06 -11.67
CA LEU A 223 -3.57 -0.04 -11.72
C LEU A 223 -4.60 0.13 -10.59
N ALA A 224 -5.72 -0.61 -10.66
CA ALA A 224 -6.89 -0.45 -9.79
C ALA A 224 -7.49 0.98 -9.85
N VAL A 225 -7.42 1.62 -11.01
CA VAL A 225 -7.90 2.99 -11.27
C VAL A 225 -9.04 3.03 -12.32
N GLY A 226 -9.79 1.91 -12.45
CA GLY A 226 -10.99 1.81 -13.27
C GLY A 226 -10.96 0.76 -14.37
N GLU A 227 -9.87 0.05 -14.56
CA GLU A 227 -9.75 -1.08 -15.48
C GLU A 227 -10.44 -2.35 -14.94
N PRO A 228 -10.82 -3.30 -15.80
CA PRO A 228 -11.26 -4.64 -15.39
C PRO A 228 -10.15 -5.39 -14.62
N THR A 229 -10.55 -6.22 -13.67
CA THR A 229 -9.61 -6.93 -12.78
C THR A 229 -8.66 -7.84 -13.54
N GLU A 230 -9.13 -8.52 -14.59
CA GLU A 230 -8.32 -9.41 -15.44
C GLU A 230 -7.21 -8.62 -16.15
N VAL A 231 -7.54 -7.41 -16.63
CA VAL A 231 -6.55 -6.53 -17.28
C VAL A 231 -5.47 -6.10 -16.28
N MET A 232 -5.86 -5.84 -15.03
CA MET A 232 -4.89 -5.56 -13.96
C MET A 232 -3.94 -6.75 -13.76
N TYR A 233 -4.45 -7.98 -13.73
CA TYR A 233 -3.63 -9.18 -13.57
C TYR A 233 -2.67 -9.38 -14.74
N ASP A 234 -3.14 -9.21 -15.98
CA ASP A 234 -2.27 -9.27 -17.17
C ASP A 234 -1.12 -8.25 -17.08
N MET A 235 -1.40 -7.03 -16.63
CA MET A 235 -0.37 -5.97 -16.49
C MET A 235 0.62 -6.28 -15.37
N ILE A 236 0.21 -6.93 -14.30
CA ILE A 236 1.11 -7.42 -13.24
C ILE A 236 2.06 -8.46 -13.79
N GLU A 237 1.57 -9.44 -14.55
CA GLU A 237 2.40 -10.48 -15.20
C GLU A 237 3.42 -9.83 -16.14
N VAL A 238 2.97 -8.92 -17.03
CA VAL A 238 3.86 -8.17 -17.94
C VAL A 238 4.98 -7.44 -17.20
N CYS A 239 4.68 -6.85 -16.04
CA CYS A 239 5.69 -6.17 -15.24
C CYS A 239 6.67 -7.16 -14.59
N ASN A 240 6.14 -8.22 -13.98
CA ASN A 240 6.93 -9.17 -13.21
C ASN A 240 7.82 -10.06 -14.08
N ASP A 241 7.49 -10.26 -15.35
CA ASP A 241 8.35 -10.95 -16.34
C ASP A 241 9.64 -10.16 -16.66
N ILE A 242 9.68 -8.85 -16.33
CA ILE A 242 10.79 -7.97 -16.71
C ILE A 242 11.53 -7.42 -15.50
N LEU A 243 10.80 -7.13 -14.42
CA LEU A 243 11.40 -6.60 -13.19
C LEU A 243 12.32 -7.62 -12.53
N PRO A 244 13.45 -7.20 -11.92
CA PRO A 244 14.42 -8.11 -11.32
C PRO A 244 13.80 -9.04 -10.27
N GLU A 245 14.27 -10.29 -10.24
CA GLU A 245 13.82 -11.31 -9.27
C GLU A 245 14.43 -11.09 -7.88
N ASP A 246 15.61 -10.49 -7.82
CA ASP A 246 16.35 -10.20 -6.59
C ASP A 246 15.95 -8.86 -5.94
N LYS A 247 14.85 -8.26 -6.37
CA LYS A 247 14.31 -7.01 -5.83
C LYS A 247 12.86 -7.16 -5.41
N PRO A 248 12.39 -6.46 -4.36
CA PRO A 248 10.99 -6.47 -3.97
C PRO A 248 10.12 -5.70 -4.98
N ARG A 249 8.90 -6.20 -5.17
CA ARG A 249 7.88 -5.68 -6.09
C ARG A 249 6.64 -5.24 -5.32
N TYR A 250 6.33 -3.97 -5.39
CA TYR A 250 5.22 -3.35 -4.68
C TYR A 250 4.07 -3.01 -5.63
N LEU A 251 2.90 -3.60 -5.43
CA LEU A 251 1.66 -3.26 -6.16
C LEU A 251 0.88 -2.22 -5.36
N MET A 252 0.79 -0.99 -5.89
CA MET A 252 0.22 0.16 -5.19
C MET A 252 -1.31 0.15 -5.18
N GLY A 253 -1.91 0.38 -4.02
CA GLY A 253 -3.34 0.64 -3.85
C GLY A 253 -4.27 -0.56 -4.03
N VAL A 254 -3.77 -1.77 -4.11
CA VAL A 254 -4.55 -3.00 -4.29
C VAL A 254 -4.64 -3.77 -2.97
N GLY A 255 -5.76 -4.21 -2.58
CA GLY A 255 -7.18 -3.90 -2.62
C GLY A 255 -7.99 -4.97 -1.92
N THR A 256 -8.70 -5.81 -2.64
CA THR A 256 -9.49 -6.87 -2.02
C THR A 256 -8.61 -8.07 -1.62
N PRO A 257 -9.02 -8.88 -0.61
CA PRO A 257 -8.25 -10.07 -0.21
C PRO A 257 -7.93 -11.02 -1.38
N TRP A 258 -8.89 -11.23 -2.26
CA TRP A 258 -8.70 -12.10 -3.43
C TRP A 258 -7.76 -11.49 -4.48
N ASN A 259 -7.80 -10.16 -4.69
CA ASN A 259 -6.84 -9.51 -5.60
C ASN A 259 -5.41 -9.58 -5.06
N ILE A 260 -5.24 -9.53 -3.73
CA ILE A 260 -3.95 -9.72 -3.08
C ILE A 260 -3.42 -11.13 -3.34
N LEU A 261 -4.23 -12.18 -3.14
CA LEU A 261 -3.81 -13.56 -3.40
C LEU A 261 -3.49 -13.80 -4.89
N GLU A 262 -4.27 -13.20 -5.80
CA GLU A 262 -4.00 -13.27 -7.24
C GLU A 262 -2.69 -12.57 -7.62
N ALA A 263 -2.40 -11.43 -6.99
CA ALA A 263 -1.16 -10.70 -7.24
C ALA A 263 0.06 -11.39 -6.60
N ILE A 264 -0.08 -12.01 -5.41
CA ILE A 264 0.95 -12.84 -4.81
C ILE A 264 1.32 -14.01 -5.74
N GLU A 265 0.33 -14.69 -6.32
CA GLU A 265 0.56 -15.78 -7.29
C GLU A 265 1.40 -15.33 -8.48
N ARG A 266 1.29 -14.05 -8.86
CA ARG A 266 2.02 -13.41 -9.95
C ARG A 266 3.35 -12.78 -9.54
N GLY A 267 3.80 -12.98 -8.30
CA GLY A 267 5.11 -12.56 -7.83
C GLY A 267 5.20 -11.16 -7.24
N VAL A 268 4.11 -10.62 -6.71
CA VAL A 268 4.10 -9.36 -5.96
C VAL A 268 4.41 -9.60 -4.49
N ASP A 269 5.22 -8.73 -3.90
CA ASP A 269 5.73 -8.86 -2.53
C ASP A 269 5.05 -7.92 -1.53
N MET A 270 4.65 -6.71 -1.95
CA MET A 270 4.17 -5.65 -1.06
C MET A 270 2.85 -5.09 -1.56
N PHE A 271 1.97 -4.76 -0.61
CA PHE A 271 0.62 -4.24 -0.88
C PHE A 271 0.25 -3.15 0.11
N ASP A 272 -0.56 -2.20 -0.33
CA ASP A 272 -1.30 -1.28 0.51
C ASP A 272 -2.72 -1.09 -0.01
N CYS A 273 -3.62 -0.75 0.85
CA CYS A 273 -4.92 -0.20 0.48
C CYS A 273 -5.62 0.42 1.70
N VAL A 274 -6.40 1.46 1.49
CA VAL A 274 -7.27 2.02 2.54
C VAL A 274 -8.51 1.17 2.81
N MET A 275 -8.75 0.14 2.00
CA MET A 275 -9.97 -0.68 2.04
C MET A 275 -10.24 -1.33 3.40
N PRO A 276 -9.27 -1.94 4.11
CA PRO A 276 -9.53 -2.57 5.41
C PRO A 276 -10.19 -1.60 6.39
N THR A 277 -9.56 -0.46 6.64
CA THR A 277 -10.09 0.53 7.59
C THR A 277 -11.29 1.30 7.04
N ARG A 278 -11.34 1.59 5.72
CA ARG A 278 -12.48 2.25 5.09
C ARG A 278 -13.74 1.37 5.18
N ASN A 279 -13.62 0.11 4.81
CA ASN A 279 -14.73 -0.84 4.84
C ASN A 279 -15.16 -1.13 6.28
N GLY A 280 -14.22 -1.33 7.21
CA GLY A 280 -14.52 -1.49 8.65
C GLY A 280 -15.38 -0.33 9.17
N ARG A 281 -14.95 0.91 8.93
CA ARG A 281 -15.71 2.10 9.34
C ARG A 281 -17.07 2.24 8.65
N ASN A 282 -17.31 1.53 7.56
CA ASN A 282 -18.60 1.45 6.88
C ASN A 282 -19.40 0.21 7.24
N GLY A 283 -18.94 -0.61 8.18
CA GLY A 283 -19.64 -1.80 8.67
C GLY A 283 -19.44 -3.05 7.79
N MET A 284 -18.42 -3.05 6.91
CA MET A 284 -18.08 -4.21 6.09
C MET A 284 -16.78 -4.84 6.60
N ILE A 285 -16.81 -6.13 6.85
CA ILE A 285 -15.64 -6.91 7.28
C ILE A 285 -15.38 -8.08 6.33
N PHE A 286 -14.12 -8.49 6.29
CA PHE A 286 -13.62 -9.63 5.55
C PHE A 286 -13.26 -10.75 6.53
N THR A 287 -13.71 -11.96 6.27
CA THR A 287 -13.44 -13.13 7.12
C THR A 287 -12.98 -14.31 6.26
N TRP A 288 -12.45 -15.35 6.90
CA TRP A 288 -12.12 -16.60 6.22
C TRP A 288 -13.34 -17.33 5.62
N ASN A 289 -14.55 -16.93 6.00
CA ASN A 289 -15.81 -17.52 5.54
C ASN A 289 -16.61 -16.60 4.61
N GLY A 290 -16.07 -15.43 4.30
CA GLY A 290 -16.67 -14.49 3.35
C GLY A 290 -16.76 -13.06 3.83
N VAL A 291 -17.44 -12.24 3.04
CA VAL A 291 -17.64 -10.81 3.30
C VAL A 291 -18.93 -10.61 4.08
N MET A 292 -18.84 -9.94 5.21
CA MET A 292 -19.97 -9.65 6.09
C MET A 292 -20.27 -8.13 6.09
N ASN A 293 -21.52 -7.75 5.79
CA ASN A 293 -21.98 -6.39 6.00
C ASN A 293 -22.84 -6.34 7.28
N LEU A 294 -22.24 -5.80 8.34
CA LEU A 294 -22.89 -5.70 9.65
C LEU A 294 -24.08 -4.71 9.69
N ARG A 295 -24.29 -3.90 8.65
CA ARG A 295 -25.49 -3.07 8.54
C ARG A 295 -26.75 -3.91 8.26
N ASN A 296 -26.60 -5.14 7.76
CA ASN A 296 -27.72 -6.02 7.45
C ASN A 296 -28.51 -6.39 8.70
N LYS A 297 -29.85 -6.43 8.57
CA LYS A 297 -30.77 -6.72 9.67
C LYS A 297 -30.55 -8.11 10.28
N LYS A 298 -30.14 -9.08 9.50
CA LYS A 298 -29.91 -10.47 9.98
C LYS A 298 -28.91 -10.61 11.11
N TRP A 299 -28.09 -9.58 11.36
CA TRP A 299 -27.11 -9.57 12.47
C TRP A 299 -27.64 -8.91 13.74
N GLU A 300 -28.92 -8.49 13.78
CA GLU A 300 -29.49 -7.69 14.87
C GLU A 300 -29.56 -8.45 16.20
N ASP A 301 -29.76 -9.76 16.11
CA ASP A 301 -29.88 -10.71 17.24
C ASP A 301 -28.87 -11.85 17.15
N ASP A 302 -27.80 -11.67 16.39
CA ASP A 302 -26.68 -12.62 16.32
C ASP A 302 -25.67 -12.33 17.45
N PHE A 303 -25.84 -13.05 18.58
CA PHE A 303 -24.99 -12.91 19.76
C PHE A 303 -23.75 -13.81 19.73
N THR A 304 -23.41 -14.39 18.58
CA THR A 304 -22.15 -15.11 18.41
C THR A 304 -20.98 -14.14 18.28
N GLU A 305 -19.76 -14.65 18.43
CA GLU A 305 -18.53 -13.90 18.23
C GLU A 305 -18.49 -13.19 16.88
N LEU A 306 -17.81 -12.06 16.80
CA LEU A 306 -17.67 -11.27 15.57
C LEU A 306 -17.12 -12.14 14.43
N ASP A 307 -15.99 -12.80 14.65
CA ASP A 307 -15.43 -13.83 13.78
C ASP A 307 -14.78 -14.95 14.57
N PRO A 308 -15.44 -16.12 14.70
CA PRO A 308 -14.87 -17.27 15.42
C PRO A 308 -13.58 -17.82 14.80
N CYS A 309 -13.28 -17.49 13.55
CA CYS A 309 -12.06 -17.90 12.86
C CYS A 309 -10.99 -16.79 12.83
N GLY A 310 -11.29 -15.62 13.35
CA GLY A 310 -10.38 -14.48 13.41
C GLY A 310 -9.30 -14.67 14.47
N THR A 311 -8.22 -13.91 14.35
CA THR A 311 -7.05 -13.99 15.24
C THR A 311 -6.89 -12.76 16.12
N SER A 312 -7.69 -11.72 15.92
CA SER A 312 -7.71 -10.52 16.76
C SER A 312 -8.50 -10.73 18.04
N TYR A 313 -8.08 -10.02 19.10
CA TYR A 313 -8.86 -10.03 20.34
C TYR A 313 -10.30 -9.51 20.15
N VAL A 314 -10.53 -8.58 19.23
CA VAL A 314 -11.87 -8.04 18.95
C VAL A 314 -12.82 -9.09 18.38
N ASP A 315 -12.29 -10.12 17.71
CA ASP A 315 -13.08 -11.18 17.09
C ASP A 315 -13.84 -12.02 18.10
N HIS A 316 -13.25 -12.19 19.28
CA HIS A 316 -13.77 -13.01 20.39
C HIS A 316 -14.37 -12.19 21.52
N ALA A 317 -13.98 -10.91 21.66
CA ALA A 317 -14.48 -10.04 22.73
C ALA A 317 -15.86 -9.44 22.42
N TYR A 318 -16.23 -9.34 21.15
CA TYR A 318 -17.47 -8.67 20.73
C TYR A 318 -18.37 -9.59 19.90
N THR A 319 -19.70 -9.38 20.02
CA THR A 319 -20.69 -10.09 19.21
C THR A 319 -21.04 -9.32 17.95
N ARG A 320 -21.54 -10.01 16.93
CA ARG A 320 -22.04 -9.41 15.68
C ARG A 320 -23.18 -8.42 15.95
N ALA A 321 -24.12 -8.77 16.84
CA ALA A 321 -25.22 -7.88 17.23
C ALA A 321 -24.71 -6.59 17.88
N TYR A 322 -23.73 -6.68 18.76
CA TYR A 322 -23.16 -5.48 19.39
C TYR A 322 -22.38 -4.62 18.41
N ALA A 323 -21.52 -5.21 17.60
CA ALA A 323 -20.79 -4.49 16.55
C ALA A 323 -21.75 -3.80 15.57
N ARG A 324 -22.82 -4.49 15.13
CA ARG A 324 -23.87 -3.88 14.32
C ARG A 324 -24.53 -2.68 15.02
N HIS A 325 -24.89 -2.83 16.31
CA HIS A 325 -25.46 -1.74 17.10
C HIS A 325 -24.55 -0.51 17.09
N LEU A 326 -23.25 -0.68 17.37
CA LEU A 326 -22.28 0.41 17.39
C LEU A 326 -22.17 1.13 16.01
N ILE A 327 -22.18 0.38 14.92
CA ILE A 327 -22.15 0.95 13.56
C ILE A 327 -23.41 1.76 13.26
N HIS A 328 -24.60 1.29 13.67
CA HIS A 328 -25.85 2.00 13.50
C HIS A 328 -25.95 3.25 14.39
N ALA A 329 -25.41 3.15 15.61
CA ALA A 329 -25.33 4.27 16.56
C ALA A 329 -24.22 5.28 16.20
N GLN A 330 -23.38 4.96 15.20
CA GLN A 330 -22.23 5.77 14.78
C GLN A 330 -21.19 5.96 15.91
N GLU A 331 -21.06 4.99 16.80
CA GLU A 331 -20.07 5.01 17.88
C GLU A 331 -18.66 4.76 17.35
N MET A 332 -17.69 5.53 17.87
CA MET A 332 -16.28 5.40 17.50
C MET A 332 -15.73 3.99 17.77
N LEU A 333 -16.14 3.37 18.87
CA LEU A 333 -15.72 2.00 19.22
C LEU A 333 -16.08 1.00 18.10
N GLY A 334 -17.23 1.13 17.45
CA GLY A 334 -17.60 0.26 16.32
C GLY A 334 -16.66 0.41 15.13
N LEU A 335 -16.22 1.66 14.86
CA LEU A 335 -15.29 1.95 13.77
C LEU A 335 -13.89 1.37 14.07
N GLU A 336 -13.47 1.44 15.34
CA GLU A 336 -12.20 0.89 15.83
C GLU A 336 -12.20 -0.64 15.76
N ILE A 337 -13.18 -1.31 16.37
CA ILE A 337 -13.32 -2.78 16.37
C ILE A 337 -13.21 -3.34 14.94
N LEU A 338 -14.00 -2.79 13.99
CA LEU A 338 -14.03 -3.34 12.63
C LEU A 338 -12.78 -2.97 11.81
N SER A 339 -12.09 -1.89 12.16
CA SER A 339 -10.81 -1.54 11.53
C SER A 339 -9.70 -2.48 12.00
N ILE A 340 -9.64 -2.78 13.30
CA ILE A 340 -8.70 -3.74 13.89
C ILE A 340 -8.93 -5.13 13.28
N HIS A 341 -10.19 -5.61 13.29
CA HIS A 341 -10.56 -6.89 12.67
C HIS A 341 -10.05 -7.00 11.22
N ASN A 342 -10.42 -6.04 10.38
CA ASN A 342 -10.04 -6.10 8.97
C ASN A 342 -8.53 -6.05 8.75
N LEU A 343 -7.81 -5.22 9.49
CA LEU A 343 -6.35 -5.16 9.38
C LEU A 343 -5.71 -6.48 9.82
N THR A 344 -6.16 -7.05 10.94
CA THR A 344 -5.66 -8.35 11.41
C THR A 344 -5.92 -9.44 10.37
N PHE A 345 -7.13 -9.48 9.79
CA PHE A 345 -7.44 -10.42 8.70
C PHE A 345 -6.50 -10.26 7.49
N TYR A 346 -6.22 -9.02 7.06
CA TYR A 346 -5.31 -8.78 5.93
C TYR A 346 -3.86 -9.19 6.22
N LEU A 347 -3.38 -8.94 7.43
CA LEU A 347 -2.04 -9.37 7.85
C LEU A 347 -1.97 -10.90 8.01
N ASP A 348 -3.01 -11.53 8.55
CA ASP A 348 -3.09 -12.99 8.63
C ASP A 348 -3.14 -13.62 7.23
N LEU A 349 -3.90 -13.05 6.30
CA LEU A 349 -3.99 -13.52 4.91
C LEU A 349 -2.61 -13.61 4.24
N VAL A 350 -1.81 -12.55 4.31
CA VAL A 350 -0.46 -12.54 3.70
C VAL A 350 0.53 -13.41 4.47
N THR A 351 0.37 -13.53 5.80
CA THR A 351 1.17 -14.42 6.64
C THR A 351 0.91 -15.89 6.30
N GLN A 352 -0.34 -16.28 6.12
CA GLN A 352 -0.73 -17.62 5.67
C GLN A 352 -0.22 -17.89 4.25
N ALA A 353 -0.39 -16.92 3.33
CA ALA A 353 0.16 -17.03 1.98
C ALA A 353 1.67 -17.30 2.01
N ARG A 354 2.44 -16.54 2.81
CA ARG A 354 3.87 -16.77 3.00
C ARG A 354 4.16 -18.18 3.51
N ALA A 355 3.44 -18.64 4.51
CA ALA A 355 3.65 -19.98 5.08
C ALA A 355 3.47 -21.07 4.02
N HIS A 356 2.44 -20.97 3.18
CA HIS A 356 2.16 -21.91 2.10
C HIS A 356 3.12 -21.79 0.91
N ILE A 357 3.69 -20.59 0.64
CA ILE A 357 4.77 -20.45 -0.33
C ILE A 357 6.02 -21.21 0.15
N LEU A 358 6.39 -21.05 1.43
CA LEU A 358 7.54 -21.73 2.03
C LEU A 358 7.34 -23.26 2.12
N ALA A 359 6.10 -23.70 2.34
CA ALA A 359 5.72 -25.12 2.33
C ALA A 359 5.63 -25.72 0.92
N GLY A 360 5.52 -24.89 -0.12
CA GLY A 360 5.44 -25.33 -1.52
C GLY A 360 4.04 -25.74 -1.99
N ASP A 361 2.97 -25.43 -1.20
CA ASP A 361 1.58 -25.80 -1.47
C ASP A 361 0.64 -24.59 -1.67
N PHE A 362 1.20 -23.41 -1.94
CA PHE A 362 0.45 -22.16 -2.08
C PHE A 362 -0.71 -22.24 -3.08
N ALA A 363 -0.51 -22.85 -4.25
CA ALA A 363 -1.53 -22.92 -5.29
C ALA A 363 -2.74 -23.76 -4.82
N GLU A 364 -2.50 -24.89 -4.15
CA GLU A 364 -3.56 -25.74 -3.59
C GLU A 364 -4.32 -25.04 -2.47
N TRP A 365 -3.58 -24.42 -1.53
CA TRP A 365 -4.16 -23.62 -0.45
C TRP A 365 -5.02 -22.48 -0.99
N LYS A 366 -4.49 -21.67 -1.92
CA LYS A 366 -5.22 -20.58 -2.58
C LYS A 366 -6.52 -21.07 -3.20
N ALA A 367 -6.48 -22.17 -3.97
CA ALA A 367 -7.66 -22.75 -4.61
C ALA A 367 -8.75 -23.13 -3.58
N GLY A 368 -8.37 -23.59 -2.40
CA GLY A 368 -9.30 -23.91 -1.31
C GLY A 368 -9.84 -22.68 -0.58
N VAL A 369 -9.06 -21.60 -0.50
CA VAL A 369 -9.42 -20.37 0.23
C VAL A 369 -10.30 -19.43 -0.61
N MET A 370 -10.00 -19.26 -1.89
CA MET A 370 -10.66 -18.29 -2.78
C MET A 370 -12.19 -18.37 -2.80
N PRO A 371 -12.84 -19.55 -2.93
CA PRO A 371 -14.30 -19.63 -2.91
C PRO A 371 -14.91 -19.18 -1.57
N ARG A 372 -14.18 -19.35 -0.47
CA ARG A 372 -14.64 -19.01 0.88
C ARG A 372 -14.58 -17.50 1.09
N ILE A 373 -13.40 -16.87 0.89
CA ILE A 373 -13.21 -15.44 1.16
C ILE A 373 -14.00 -14.52 0.22
N THR A 374 -14.39 -15.00 -0.96
CA THR A 374 -15.22 -14.26 -1.92
C THR A 374 -16.71 -14.42 -1.68
N ALA A 375 -17.13 -15.37 -0.85
CA ALA A 375 -18.52 -15.59 -0.51
C ALA A 375 -19.13 -14.36 0.19
N ARG A 376 -20.45 -14.19 0.04
CA ARG A 376 -21.19 -13.16 0.82
C ARG A 376 -21.99 -13.86 1.91
N MET A 377 -21.72 -13.47 3.13
CA MET A 377 -22.44 -13.94 4.32
C MET A 377 -23.73 -13.17 4.54
#